data_9710331ac7ab6f72212e859bc66697bf
#
_entry.id   9710331ac7ab6f72212e859bc66697bf
#
_cell.length_a   1.000
_cell.length_b   1.000
_cell.length_c   1.000
_cell.angle_alpha   90.00
_cell.angle_beta   90.00
_cell.angle_gamma   90.00
#
_symmetry.space_group_name_H-M   'P 1'
#
loop_
_entity.id
_entity.type
_entity.pdbx_description
1 polymer ?
#
loop_
_entity_poly.entity_id
_entity_poly.type
_entity_poly.pdbx_seq_one_letter_code
_entity_poly.pdbx_strand_id
1 'polypeptide(L)'
;MKKRHFVIIIIALIGAGIGSFLILLGAENEAKESFNEIIKLPEPRYDSETSIEKALLKRRSIRTYKNEPLTLVEVSQLLWAAQGITDSRRGFRTAPSAGALYPLEIYVVIGNVEGVTKGVYKYRPHKHELVKVKSGDVRNELTAAALGQPWVGKGAIVIVFSAVYERTTRKYGNRGIRYVHMEVGHAAQNVYLQAVSLNLGTVVVGAFRDNEVKKILNMSNEEHPLYIMPVGRI
;
A
#
# COMPACT_ATOMS: atom_id res chain seq x y z
N MET A 1 -35.39 -56.85 -1.85
CA MET A 1 -34.91 -55.72 -2.72
C MET A 1 -34.88 -54.34 -2.04
N LYS A 2 -35.32 -54.14 -0.79
CA LYS A 2 -35.39 -52.81 -0.12
C LYS A 2 -34.13 -52.34 0.64
N LYS A 3 -33.21 -53.26 0.96
CA LYS A 3 -32.01 -52.90 1.75
C LYS A 3 -30.82 -52.28 0.95
N ARG A 4 -30.72 -52.53 -0.36
CA ARG A 4 -29.63 -52.02 -1.19
C ARG A 4 -29.76 -50.51 -1.56
N HIS A 5 -30.97 -50.00 -1.68
CA HIS A 5 -31.21 -48.63 -2.03
C HIS A 5 -30.94 -47.65 -0.86
N PHE A 6 -31.14 -48.10 0.38
CA PHE A 6 -30.93 -47.30 1.58
C PHE A 6 -29.43 -47.04 1.88
N VAL A 7 -28.59 -48.05 1.59
CA VAL A 7 -27.14 -47.94 1.77
C VAL A 7 -26.51 -46.98 0.76
N ILE A 8 -27.00 -46.98 -0.49
CA ILE A 8 -26.48 -46.05 -1.56
C ILE A 8 -26.83 -44.58 -1.28
N ILE A 9 -28.01 -44.33 -0.71
CA ILE A 9 -28.44 -42.93 -0.39
C ILE A 9 -27.62 -42.39 0.80
N ILE A 10 -27.32 -43.22 1.82
CA ILE A 10 -26.49 -42.82 2.98
C ILE A 10 -25.04 -42.52 2.54
N ILE A 11 -24.45 -43.32 1.66
CA ILE A 11 -23.08 -43.09 1.13
C ILE A 11 -23.02 -41.80 0.29
N ALA A 12 -24.07 -41.55 -0.51
CA ALA A 12 -24.12 -40.31 -1.30
C ALA A 12 -24.25 -39.06 -0.44
N LEU A 13 -25.01 -39.07 0.65
CA LEU A 13 -25.16 -37.96 1.57
C LEU A 13 -23.88 -37.73 2.40
N ILE A 14 -23.18 -38.79 2.81
CA ILE A 14 -21.89 -38.64 3.49
C ILE A 14 -20.82 -38.10 2.55
N GLY A 15 -20.80 -38.57 1.30
CA GLY A 15 -19.85 -38.07 0.29
C GLY A 15 -20.05 -36.59 -0.04
N ALA A 16 -21.29 -36.12 -0.16
CA ALA A 16 -21.61 -34.72 -0.40
C ALA A 16 -21.24 -33.83 0.82
N GLY A 17 -21.47 -34.31 2.04
CA GLY A 17 -21.13 -33.59 3.26
C GLY A 17 -19.60 -33.43 3.45
N ILE A 18 -18.85 -34.50 3.20
CA ILE A 18 -17.37 -34.49 3.31
C ILE A 18 -16.76 -33.62 2.21
N GLY A 19 -17.28 -33.69 0.98
CA GLY A 19 -16.81 -32.85 -0.13
C GLY A 19 -17.04 -31.36 0.14
N SER A 20 -18.23 -31.00 0.63
CA SER A 20 -18.54 -29.60 0.98
C SER A 20 -17.71 -29.10 2.17
N PHE A 21 -17.45 -29.96 3.15
CA PHE A 21 -16.59 -29.60 4.30
C PHE A 21 -15.12 -29.43 3.91
N LEU A 22 -14.60 -30.26 3.01
CA LEU A 22 -13.24 -30.14 2.48
C LEU A 22 -13.06 -28.89 1.62
N ILE A 23 -14.08 -28.52 0.81
CA ILE A 23 -14.08 -27.30 0.01
C ILE A 23 -14.12 -26.06 0.93
N LEU A 24 -14.92 -26.07 1.99
CA LEU A 24 -14.97 -24.98 2.97
C LEU A 24 -13.65 -24.84 3.73
N LEU A 25 -13.03 -25.94 4.17
CA LEU A 25 -11.72 -25.92 4.84
C LEU A 25 -10.60 -25.45 3.89
N GLY A 26 -10.66 -25.84 2.62
CA GLY A 26 -9.73 -25.37 1.59
C GLY A 26 -9.85 -23.87 1.36
N ALA A 27 -11.07 -23.35 1.22
CA ALA A 27 -11.34 -21.94 1.04
C ALA A 27 -10.96 -21.08 2.27
N GLU A 28 -11.18 -21.59 3.50
CA GLU A 28 -10.74 -20.92 4.73
C GLU A 28 -9.21 -20.90 4.88
N ASN A 29 -8.51 -21.97 4.45
CA ASN A 29 -7.06 -22.02 4.49
C ASN A 29 -6.44 -21.11 3.41
N GLU A 30 -6.96 -21.10 2.19
CA GLU A 30 -6.53 -20.17 1.15
C GLU A 30 -6.77 -18.71 1.57
N ALA A 31 -7.90 -18.40 2.21
CA ALA A 31 -8.17 -17.07 2.74
C ALA A 31 -7.19 -16.68 3.87
N LYS A 32 -6.85 -17.60 4.78
CA LYS A 32 -5.87 -17.35 5.85
C LYS A 32 -4.44 -17.22 5.33
N GLU A 33 -4.03 -18.02 4.34
CA GLU A 33 -2.70 -17.90 3.71
C GLU A 33 -2.54 -16.58 2.98
N SER A 34 -3.59 -16.05 2.34
CA SER A 34 -3.52 -14.78 1.60
C SER A 34 -3.32 -13.55 2.48
N PHE A 35 -3.67 -13.60 3.77
CA PHE A 35 -3.52 -12.48 4.72
C PHE A 35 -2.12 -12.38 5.34
N ASN A 36 -1.24 -13.36 5.16
CA ASN A 36 0.11 -13.38 5.73
C ASN A 36 1.22 -13.34 4.67
N GLU A 37 0.89 -13.04 3.41
CA GLU A 37 1.89 -12.88 2.36
C GLU A 37 2.83 -11.72 2.71
N ILE A 38 4.12 -12.03 2.88
CA ILE A 38 5.18 -11.05 3.13
C ILE A 38 6.09 -11.04 1.91
N ILE A 39 6.29 -9.85 1.34
CA ILE A 39 7.19 -9.64 0.22
C ILE A 39 8.40 -8.85 0.73
N LYS A 40 9.56 -9.47 0.74
CA LYS A 40 10.82 -8.76 0.93
C LYS A 40 11.08 -7.85 -0.26
N LEU A 41 11.32 -6.58 0.01
CA LEU A 41 11.65 -5.62 -1.02
C LEU A 41 13.14 -5.70 -1.37
N PRO A 42 13.48 -5.50 -2.65
CA PRO A 42 14.87 -5.31 -3.05
C PRO A 42 15.52 -4.14 -2.31
N GLU A 43 16.83 -4.25 -2.02
CA GLU A 43 17.56 -3.16 -1.38
C GLU A 43 17.51 -1.88 -2.23
N PRO A 44 17.31 -0.71 -1.60
CA PRO A 44 17.26 0.55 -2.31
C PRO A 44 18.63 0.98 -2.81
N ARG A 45 18.66 1.70 -3.92
CA ARG A 45 19.86 2.40 -4.39
C ARG A 45 20.03 3.70 -3.61
N TYR A 46 21.28 4.09 -3.35
CA TYR A 46 21.63 5.29 -2.61
C TYR A 46 22.22 6.40 -3.49
N ASP A 47 22.34 6.13 -4.79
CA ASP A 47 22.78 7.10 -5.80
C ASP A 47 21.96 6.98 -7.09
N SER A 48 22.08 7.95 -7.97
CA SER A 48 21.48 7.94 -9.31
C SER A 48 22.16 8.98 -10.20
N GLU A 49 21.99 8.83 -11.53
CA GLU A 49 22.43 9.83 -12.51
C GLU A 49 21.58 11.11 -12.52
N THR A 50 20.47 11.13 -11.79
CA THR A 50 19.60 12.29 -11.67
C THR A 50 19.99 13.09 -10.44
N SER A 51 20.59 14.28 -10.64
CA SER A 51 20.89 15.17 -9.53
C SER A 51 19.62 15.68 -8.86
N ILE A 52 19.74 16.12 -7.61
CA ILE A 52 18.60 16.69 -6.88
C ILE A 52 18.05 17.94 -7.61
N GLU A 53 18.91 18.77 -8.19
CA GLU A 53 18.53 19.96 -8.95
C GLU A 53 17.73 19.58 -10.19
N LYS A 54 18.15 18.53 -10.89
CA LYS A 54 17.43 18.00 -12.07
C LYS A 54 16.06 17.43 -11.68
N ALA A 55 15.99 16.73 -10.54
CA ALA A 55 14.73 16.20 -10.03
C ALA A 55 13.77 17.32 -9.62
N LEU A 56 14.25 18.33 -8.90
CA LEU A 56 13.48 19.53 -8.53
C LEU A 56 12.96 20.28 -9.77
N LEU A 57 13.83 20.50 -10.77
CA LEU A 57 13.48 21.19 -12.01
C LEU A 57 12.41 20.46 -12.82
N LYS A 58 12.49 19.11 -12.88
CA LYS A 58 11.61 18.29 -13.72
C LYS A 58 10.32 17.83 -13.02
N ARG A 59 10.27 17.85 -11.69
CA ARG A 59 9.09 17.39 -10.94
C ARG A 59 7.81 18.11 -11.41
N ARG A 60 6.81 17.35 -11.80
CA ARG A 60 5.45 17.82 -12.14
C ARG A 60 4.42 16.89 -11.51
N SER A 61 3.20 17.38 -11.31
CA SER A 61 2.03 16.57 -11.00
C SER A 61 1.50 15.94 -12.28
N ILE A 62 1.79 14.66 -12.48
CA ILE A 62 1.46 13.90 -13.69
C ILE A 62 0.22 13.04 -13.40
N ARG A 63 -0.78 13.12 -14.29
CA ARG A 63 -2.09 12.47 -14.15
C ARG A 63 -2.42 11.52 -15.30
N THR A 64 -1.49 11.32 -16.22
CA THR A 64 -1.62 10.42 -17.37
C THR A 64 -0.51 9.39 -17.29
N TYR A 65 -0.87 8.12 -17.35
CA TYR A 65 0.06 7.00 -17.23
C TYR A 65 -0.15 6.03 -18.39
N LYS A 66 0.93 5.41 -18.85
CA LYS A 66 0.89 4.25 -19.73
C LYS A 66 0.38 3.03 -18.96
N ASN A 67 -0.31 2.13 -19.64
CA ASN A 67 -0.73 0.86 -19.05
C ASN A 67 0.40 -0.17 -19.10
N GLU A 68 1.49 0.14 -18.41
CA GLU A 68 2.69 -0.69 -18.31
C GLU A 68 2.98 -1.02 -16.86
N PRO A 69 3.53 -2.21 -16.55
CA PRO A 69 3.83 -2.60 -15.18
C PRO A 69 5.01 -1.80 -14.61
N LEU A 70 5.03 -1.68 -13.29
CA LEU A 70 6.24 -1.33 -12.55
C LEU A 70 6.97 -2.61 -12.13
N THR A 71 8.27 -2.49 -11.92
CA THR A 71 9.08 -3.54 -11.29
C THR A 71 9.01 -3.42 -9.76
N LEU A 72 9.24 -4.53 -9.06
CA LEU A 72 9.32 -4.50 -7.59
C LEU A 72 10.49 -3.63 -7.09
N VAL A 73 11.55 -3.48 -7.87
CA VAL A 73 12.69 -2.59 -7.57
C VAL A 73 12.25 -1.11 -7.54
N GLU A 74 11.43 -0.69 -8.48
CA GLU A 74 10.90 0.68 -8.52
C GLU A 74 9.94 0.94 -7.36
N VAL A 75 9.08 -0.02 -7.03
CA VAL A 75 8.19 0.07 -5.86
C VAL A 75 9.01 0.18 -4.58
N SER A 76 10.04 -0.66 -4.42
CA SER A 76 10.96 -0.62 -3.29
C SER A 76 11.60 0.77 -3.13
N GLN A 77 12.14 1.31 -4.21
CA GLN A 77 12.81 2.60 -4.22
C GLN A 77 11.87 3.75 -3.83
N LEU A 78 10.64 3.75 -4.33
CA LEU A 78 9.62 4.76 -3.96
C LEU A 78 9.24 4.69 -2.48
N LEU A 79 9.10 3.48 -1.93
CA LEU A 79 8.75 3.28 -0.53
C LEU A 79 9.88 3.67 0.41
N TRP A 80 11.13 3.33 0.01
CA TRP A 80 12.31 3.79 0.73
C TRP A 80 12.40 5.32 0.72
N ALA A 81 12.20 5.97 -0.42
CA ALA A 81 12.19 7.42 -0.51
C ALA A 81 11.13 8.05 0.40
N ALA A 82 9.96 7.42 0.55
CA ALA A 82 8.89 7.91 1.42
C ALA A 82 9.25 7.85 2.91
N GLN A 83 9.68 6.68 3.42
CA GLN A 83 9.85 6.42 4.85
C GLN A 83 10.93 5.36 5.17
N GLY A 84 11.85 5.10 4.23
CA GLY A 84 12.92 4.11 4.43
C GLY A 84 13.88 4.49 5.56
N ILE A 85 14.47 3.48 6.18
CA ILE A 85 15.46 3.65 7.24
C ILE A 85 16.79 4.10 6.62
N THR A 86 17.38 5.15 7.17
CA THR A 86 18.68 5.70 6.75
C THR A 86 19.77 5.49 7.82
N ASP A 87 19.37 5.27 9.08
CA ASP A 87 20.26 4.92 10.19
C ASP A 87 19.58 3.84 11.02
N SER A 88 20.03 2.60 10.88
CA SER A 88 19.44 1.45 11.57
C SER A 88 19.59 1.47 13.08
N ARG A 89 20.64 2.15 13.61
CA ARG A 89 20.89 2.24 15.07
C ARG A 89 19.94 3.23 15.74
N ARG A 90 19.66 4.36 15.07
CA ARG A 90 18.80 5.43 15.59
C ARG A 90 17.37 5.38 15.02
N GLY A 91 17.13 4.53 14.01
CA GLY A 91 15.83 4.41 13.34
C GLY A 91 15.45 5.64 12.51
N PHE A 92 16.43 6.47 12.09
CA PHE A 92 16.15 7.63 11.28
C PHE A 92 15.68 7.23 9.88
N ARG A 93 14.81 8.07 9.33
CA ARG A 93 14.16 7.81 8.04
C ARG A 93 14.53 8.88 7.02
N THR A 94 14.20 8.62 5.76
CA THR A 94 14.38 9.55 4.64
C THR A 94 13.61 10.86 4.80
N ALA A 95 12.44 10.83 5.43
CA ALA A 95 11.69 12.04 5.78
C ALA A 95 11.91 12.40 7.25
N PRO A 96 12.14 13.71 7.57
CA PRO A 96 12.29 14.16 8.96
C PRO A 96 10.94 14.07 9.69
N SER A 97 10.99 13.71 10.98
CA SER A 97 9.82 13.62 11.85
C SER A 97 10.04 14.42 13.13
N ALA A 98 9.03 15.14 13.58
CA ALA A 98 9.08 15.89 14.83
C ALA A 98 9.36 14.96 16.01
N GLY A 99 10.51 15.17 16.66
CA GLY A 99 10.96 14.33 17.77
C GLY A 99 11.28 12.88 17.40
N ALA A 100 11.48 12.58 16.13
CA ALA A 100 11.68 11.24 15.57
C ALA A 100 10.55 10.26 15.95
N LEU A 101 9.30 10.73 16.00
CA LEU A 101 8.14 9.96 16.45
C LEU A 101 7.47 9.15 15.35
N TYR A 102 7.73 9.50 14.08
CA TYR A 102 7.31 8.75 12.87
C TYR A 102 5.85 8.28 12.89
N PRO A 103 4.89 9.21 12.90
CA PRO A 103 3.46 8.90 12.94
C PRO A 103 2.93 8.26 11.65
N LEU A 104 3.67 8.37 10.53
CA LEU A 104 3.18 7.93 9.23
C LEU A 104 3.24 6.42 9.06
N GLU A 105 2.16 5.90 8.49
CA GLU A 105 2.04 4.55 7.95
C GLU A 105 1.86 4.62 6.43
N ILE A 106 2.37 3.64 5.69
CA ILE A 106 2.32 3.61 4.22
C ILE A 106 1.62 2.35 3.75
N TYR A 107 0.60 2.53 2.93
CA TYR A 107 -0.06 1.47 2.18
C TYR A 107 0.29 1.57 0.71
N VAL A 108 0.35 0.44 0.04
CA VAL A 108 0.50 0.34 -1.41
C VAL A 108 -0.62 -0.53 -1.96
N VAL A 109 -1.43 0.04 -2.84
CA VAL A 109 -2.36 -0.72 -3.65
C VAL A 109 -1.64 -1.12 -4.92
N ILE A 110 -1.44 -2.41 -5.08
CA ILE A 110 -0.76 -3.00 -6.24
C ILE A 110 -1.82 -3.42 -7.26
N GLY A 111 -1.77 -2.78 -8.43
CA GLY A 111 -2.64 -3.08 -9.55
C GLY A 111 -1.91 -3.67 -10.74
N ASN A 112 -0.65 -3.25 -11.01
CA ASN A 112 0.15 -3.73 -12.12
C ASN A 112 1.66 -3.66 -11.78
N VAL A 113 2.17 -4.67 -11.08
CA VAL A 113 3.60 -4.84 -10.74
C VAL A 113 4.04 -6.23 -11.15
N GLU A 114 5.20 -6.33 -11.80
CA GLU A 114 5.75 -7.59 -12.28
C GLU A 114 5.94 -8.59 -11.14
N GLY A 115 5.38 -9.78 -11.29
CA GLY A 115 5.54 -10.88 -10.32
C GLY A 115 4.85 -10.69 -8.97
N VAL A 116 4.02 -9.63 -8.81
CA VAL A 116 3.32 -9.35 -7.54
C VAL A 116 1.82 -9.43 -7.72
N THR A 117 1.16 -10.13 -6.82
CA THR A 117 -0.30 -10.27 -6.84
C THR A 117 -0.99 -8.95 -6.52
N LYS A 118 -2.12 -8.68 -7.19
CA LYS A 118 -2.95 -7.50 -6.92
C LYS A 118 -3.47 -7.52 -5.48
N GLY A 119 -3.41 -6.38 -4.81
CA GLY A 119 -3.84 -6.30 -3.42
C GLY A 119 -3.45 -5.00 -2.75
N VAL A 120 -3.82 -4.90 -1.50
CA VAL A 120 -3.40 -3.84 -0.58
C VAL A 120 -2.30 -4.39 0.31
N TYR A 121 -1.19 -3.67 0.37
CA TYR A 121 -0.04 -4.05 1.18
C TYR A 121 0.33 -2.90 2.11
N LYS A 122 0.77 -3.23 3.32
CA LYS A 122 1.34 -2.27 4.28
C LYS A 122 2.84 -2.36 4.27
N TYR A 123 3.53 -1.24 4.10
CA TYR A 123 4.99 -1.16 4.14
C TYR A 123 5.51 -1.17 5.58
N ARG A 124 6.51 -2.00 5.85
CA ARG A 124 7.24 -2.06 7.13
C ARG A 124 8.67 -1.54 6.94
N PRO A 125 8.97 -0.27 7.27
CA PRO A 125 10.27 0.34 7.01
C PRO A 125 11.44 -0.40 7.66
N HIS A 126 11.32 -0.83 8.92
CA HIS A 126 12.40 -1.50 9.66
C HIS A 126 12.82 -2.85 9.08
N LYS A 127 11.92 -3.52 8.37
CA LYS A 127 12.20 -4.80 7.73
C LYS A 127 12.34 -4.68 6.22
N HIS A 128 12.05 -3.50 5.67
CA HIS A 128 11.98 -3.23 4.25
C HIS A 128 11.17 -4.28 3.51
N GLU A 129 9.91 -4.42 3.91
CA GLU A 129 9.00 -5.45 3.40
C GLU A 129 7.58 -4.93 3.25
N LEU A 130 6.80 -5.59 2.40
CA LEU A 130 5.37 -5.42 2.27
C LEU A 130 4.63 -6.57 2.94
N VAL A 131 3.59 -6.25 3.69
CA VAL A 131 2.68 -7.25 4.27
C VAL A 131 1.31 -7.06 3.64
N LYS A 132 0.79 -8.12 3.03
CA LYS A 132 -0.53 -8.10 2.42
C LYS A 132 -1.62 -7.96 3.48
N VAL A 133 -2.49 -6.98 3.31
CA VAL A 133 -3.61 -6.70 4.22
C VAL A 133 -4.97 -6.94 3.57
N LYS A 134 -5.02 -6.99 2.24
CA LYS A 134 -6.25 -7.31 1.49
C LYS A 134 -5.91 -7.79 0.08
N SER A 135 -6.61 -8.79 -0.39
CA SER A 135 -6.51 -9.28 -1.78
C SER A 135 -7.41 -8.49 -2.72
N GLY A 136 -7.05 -8.50 -4.02
CA GLY A 136 -7.84 -7.89 -5.10
C GLY A 136 -7.42 -6.46 -5.43
N ASP A 137 -7.80 -6.02 -6.63
CA ASP A 137 -7.51 -4.68 -7.15
C ASP A 137 -8.58 -3.69 -6.68
N VAL A 138 -8.25 -2.84 -5.75
CA VAL A 138 -9.17 -1.85 -5.15
C VAL A 138 -8.99 -0.44 -5.71
N ARG A 139 -8.28 -0.27 -6.85
CA ARG A 139 -8.02 1.06 -7.42
C ARG A 139 -9.29 1.78 -7.88
N ASN A 140 -10.29 1.03 -8.35
CA ASN A 140 -11.59 1.61 -8.76
C ASN A 140 -12.36 2.14 -7.54
N GLU A 141 -12.39 1.40 -6.45
CA GLU A 141 -12.99 1.82 -5.19
C GLU A 141 -12.27 3.06 -4.62
N LEU A 142 -10.93 3.09 -4.69
CA LEU A 142 -10.16 4.29 -4.30
C LEU A 142 -10.45 5.48 -5.21
N THR A 143 -10.65 5.26 -6.52
CA THR A 143 -11.06 6.32 -7.44
C THR A 143 -12.41 6.92 -7.02
N ALA A 144 -13.37 6.08 -6.67
CA ALA A 144 -14.68 6.54 -6.20
C ALA A 144 -14.55 7.29 -4.87
N ALA A 145 -13.78 6.77 -3.90
CA ALA A 145 -13.50 7.44 -2.64
C ALA A 145 -12.78 8.77 -2.83
N ALA A 146 -11.91 8.86 -3.84
CA ALA A 146 -11.19 10.08 -4.24
C ALA A 146 -12.04 10.99 -5.15
N LEU A 147 -13.35 11.05 -4.94
CA LEU A 147 -14.29 11.93 -5.63
C LEU A 147 -14.31 11.75 -7.16
N GLY A 148 -14.07 10.51 -7.63
CA GLY A 148 -14.09 10.19 -9.05
C GLY A 148 -12.86 10.66 -9.83
N GLN A 149 -11.76 10.98 -9.19
CA GLN A 149 -10.52 11.42 -9.85
C GLN A 149 -9.88 10.26 -10.64
N PRO A 150 -9.96 10.24 -11.99
CA PRO A 150 -9.72 9.02 -12.77
C PRO A 150 -8.25 8.57 -12.78
N TRP A 151 -7.33 9.49 -12.54
CA TRP A 151 -5.89 9.15 -12.48
C TRP A 151 -5.52 8.26 -11.30
N VAL A 152 -6.35 8.22 -10.23
CA VAL A 152 -6.13 7.34 -9.09
C VAL A 152 -6.17 5.88 -9.51
N GLY A 153 -7.16 5.49 -10.30
CA GLY A 153 -7.30 4.11 -10.80
C GLY A 153 -6.36 3.74 -11.95
N LYS A 154 -5.73 4.74 -12.60
CA LYS A 154 -4.85 4.52 -13.76
C LYS A 154 -3.38 4.29 -13.40
N GLY A 155 -2.96 4.60 -12.17
CA GLY A 155 -1.61 4.28 -11.71
C GLY A 155 -1.37 2.78 -11.67
N ALA A 156 -0.16 2.33 -11.98
CA ALA A 156 0.23 0.93 -11.82
C ALA A 156 0.17 0.50 -10.34
N ILE A 157 0.51 1.43 -9.46
CA ILE A 157 0.32 1.34 -8.01
C ILE A 157 -0.32 2.63 -7.49
N VAL A 158 -0.86 2.56 -6.25
CA VAL A 158 -1.29 3.75 -5.51
C VAL A 158 -0.65 3.69 -4.12
N ILE A 159 0.20 4.67 -3.82
CA ILE A 159 0.77 4.85 -2.47
C ILE A 159 -0.23 5.68 -1.66
N VAL A 160 -0.60 5.21 -0.47
CA VAL A 160 -1.48 5.95 0.43
C VAL A 160 -0.75 6.18 1.74
N PHE A 161 -0.64 7.45 2.11
CA PHE A 161 -0.10 7.86 3.39
C PHE A 161 -1.24 7.97 4.40
N SER A 162 -1.08 7.32 5.54
CA SER A 162 -1.91 7.51 6.72
C SER A 162 -1.05 7.89 7.92
N ALA A 163 -1.68 8.31 9.00
CA ALA A 163 -0.98 8.64 10.23
C ALA A 163 -1.74 8.15 11.46
N VAL A 164 -0.98 7.79 12.50
CA VAL A 164 -1.41 7.62 13.88
C VAL A 164 -1.02 8.89 14.62
N TYR A 165 -1.95 9.84 14.73
CA TYR A 165 -1.69 11.17 15.31
C TYR A 165 -1.18 11.10 16.73
N GLU A 166 -1.64 10.14 17.52
CA GLU A 166 -1.32 9.95 18.93
C GLU A 166 0.18 9.77 19.16
N ARG A 167 0.91 9.19 18.21
CA ARG A 167 2.38 9.07 18.30
C ARG A 167 3.05 10.43 18.49
N THR A 168 2.50 11.48 17.86
CA THR A 168 3.06 12.84 17.91
C THR A 168 2.35 13.70 18.95
N THR A 169 1.03 13.59 19.08
CA THR A 169 0.25 14.44 19.99
C THR A 169 0.50 14.10 21.47
N ARG A 170 0.86 12.87 21.81
CA ARG A 170 1.31 12.51 23.18
C ARG A 170 2.45 13.40 23.67
N LYS A 171 3.35 13.82 22.79
CA LYS A 171 4.49 14.69 23.14
C LYS A 171 4.19 16.18 22.96
N TYR A 172 3.45 16.53 21.90
CA TYR A 172 3.31 17.93 21.46
C TYR A 172 1.88 18.48 21.60
N GLY A 173 0.96 17.71 22.23
CA GLY A 173 -0.44 18.11 22.34
C GLY A 173 -1.06 18.36 20.96
N ASN A 174 -2.02 19.26 20.86
CA ASN A 174 -2.70 19.60 19.59
C ASN A 174 -1.74 20.15 18.52
N ARG A 175 -0.60 20.71 18.92
CA ARG A 175 0.43 21.15 17.97
C ARG A 175 0.99 20.00 17.14
N GLY A 176 0.99 18.78 17.68
CA GLY A 176 1.42 17.56 17.01
C GLY A 176 0.67 17.28 15.71
N ILE A 177 -0.62 17.63 15.63
CA ILE A 177 -1.42 17.46 14.40
C ILE A 177 -0.78 18.21 13.23
N ARG A 178 -0.36 19.46 13.44
CA ARG A 178 0.32 20.25 12.41
C ARG A 178 1.65 19.62 11.99
N TYR A 179 2.40 19.07 12.94
CA TYR A 179 3.69 18.41 12.65
C TYR A 179 3.50 17.16 11.78
N VAL A 180 2.45 16.38 12.02
CA VAL A 180 2.09 15.22 11.17
C VAL A 180 1.78 15.67 9.74
N HIS A 181 1.03 16.77 9.57
CA HIS A 181 0.72 17.29 8.22
C HIS A 181 1.96 17.83 7.50
N MET A 182 2.92 18.43 8.21
CA MET A 182 4.20 18.84 7.64
C MET A 182 5.03 17.61 7.20
N GLU A 183 5.08 16.57 8.04
CA GLU A 183 5.83 15.35 7.76
C GLU A 183 5.32 14.62 6.51
N VAL A 184 4.00 14.49 6.34
CA VAL A 184 3.46 13.84 5.15
C VAL A 184 3.80 14.60 3.88
N GLY A 185 3.87 15.94 3.95
CA GLY A 185 4.35 16.77 2.83
C GLY A 185 5.81 16.46 2.46
N HIS A 186 6.69 16.31 3.45
CA HIS A 186 8.10 15.94 3.24
C HIS A 186 8.21 14.54 2.59
N ALA A 187 7.50 13.55 3.13
CA ALA A 187 7.53 12.19 2.62
C ALA A 187 6.97 12.10 1.18
N ALA A 188 5.86 12.80 0.90
CA ALA A 188 5.28 12.86 -0.43
C ALA A 188 6.21 13.57 -1.45
N GLN A 189 6.92 14.62 -1.04
CA GLN A 189 7.89 15.29 -1.90
C GLN A 189 9.07 14.36 -2.23
N ASN A 190 9.54 13.55 -1.28
CA ASN A 190 10.55 12.54 -1.55
C ASN A 190 10.10 11.55 -2.64
N VAL A 191 8.84 11.09 -2.58
CA VAL A 191 8.25 10.22 -3.62
C VAL A 191 8.21 10.94 -4.97
N TYR A 192 7.84 12.22 -5.02
CA TYR A 192 7.86 12.99 -6.25
C TYR A 192 9.25 13.06 -6.89
N LEU A 193 10.28 13.37 -6.09
CA LEU A 193 11.65 13.49 -6.59
C LEU A 193 12.19 12.13 -7.04
N GLN A 194 11.90 11.08 -6.28
CA GLN A 194 12.30 9.72 -6.64
C GLN A 194 11.58 9.24 -7.91
N ALA A 195 10.30 9.58 -8.08
CA ALA A 195 9.58 9.23 -9.31
C ALA A 195 10.23 9.86 -10.55
N VAL A 196 10.70 11.13 -10.46
CA VAL A 196 11.46 11.76 -11.55
C VAL A 196 12.73 10.97 -11.88
N SER A 197 13.48 10.56 -10.85
CA SER A 197 14.72 9.78 -11.03
C SER A 197 14.46 8.41 -11.67
N LEU A 198 13.26 7.86 -11.50
CA LEU A 198 12.84 6.57 -12.06
C LEU A 198 12.09 6.69 -13.40
N ASN A 199 11.94 7.90 -13.95
CA ASN A 199 11.12 8.14 -15.14
C ASN A 199 9.64 7.75 -14.94
N LEU A 200 9.12 7.97 -13.75
CA LEU A 200 7.73 7.69 -13.37
C LEU A 200 6.96 8.99 -13.15
N GLY A 201 5.65 8.92 -13.38
CA GLY A 201 4.72 10.00 -13.08
C GLY A 201 3.93 9.73 -11.80
N THR A 202 3.66 10.80 -11.04
CA THR A 202 2.81 10.76 -9.85
C THR A 202 2.14 12.09 -9.58
N VAL A 203 1.10 12.08 -8.75
CA VAL A 203 0.42 13.27 -8.24
C VAL A 203 -0.09 13.00 -6.84
N VAL A 204 -0.02 13.99 -5.95
CA VAL A 204 -0.69 13.96 -4.64
C VAL A 204 -2.17 14.31 -4.81
N VAL A 205 -3.03 13.52 -4.20
CA VAL A 205 -4.47 13.73 -4.06
C VAL A 205 -4.77 13.85 -2.57
N GLY A 206 -5.29 15.02 -2.15
CA GLY A 206 -5.74 15.26 -0.78
C GLY A 206 -7.26 15.35 -0.65
N ALA A 207 -8.00 15.29 -1.78
CA ALA A 207 -9.45 15.37 -1.78
C ALA A 207 -10.06 13.97 -1.95
N PHE A 208 -10.55 13.39 -0.84
CA PHE A 208 -11.17 12.08 -0.79
C PHE A 208 -12.07 11.97 0.46
N ARG A 209 -12.84 10.87 0.54
CA ARG A 209 -13.67 10.54 1.70
C ARG A 209 -12.89 9.60 2.64
N ASP A 210 -12.40 10.14 3.76
CA ASP A 210 -11.48 9.47 4.69
C ASP A 210 -12.00 8.10 5.15
N ASN A 211 -13.25 8.01 5.60
CA ASN A 211 -13.83 6.77 6.10
C ASN A 211 -13.94 5.68 5.02
N GLU A 212 -14.16 6.07 3.77
CA GLU A 212 -14.18 5.13 2.66
C GLU A 212 -12.78 4.60 2.37
N VAL A 213 -11.77 5.48 2.34
CA VAL A 213 -10.36 5.06 2.14
C VAL A 213 -9.92 4.12 3.26
N LYS A 214 -10.24 4.43 4.53
CA LYS A 214 -9.94 3.54 5.68
C LYS A 214 -10.52 2.14 5.48
N LYS A 215 -11.79 2.06 5.11
CA LYS A 215 -12.50 0.79 4.88
C LYS A 215 -11.93 0.01 3.69
N ILE A 216 -11.65 0.71 2.57
CA ILE A 216 -11.10 0.09 1.35
C ILE A 216 -9.76 -0.57 1.64
N LEU A 217 -8.88 0.12 2.38
CA LEU A 217 -7.51 -0.31 2.67
C LEU A 217 -7.38 -1.16 3.94
N ASN A 218 -8.49 -1.45 4.62
CA ASN A 218 -8.50 -2.20 5.88
C ASN A 218 -7.57 -1.58 6.94
N MET A 219 -7.60 -0.25 7.07
CA MET A 219 -6.80 0.49 8.06
C MET A 219 -7.36 0.29 9.47
N SER A 220 -6.47 0.38 10.47
CA SER A 220 -6.89 0.40 11.87
C SER A 220 -7.72 1.65 12.22
N ASN A 221 -8.46 1.60 13.33
CA ASN A 221 -9.27 2.74 13.77
C ASN A 221 -8.43 3.98 14.13
N GLU A 222 -7.18 3.78 14.53
CA GLU A 222 -6.25 4.85 14.92
C GLU A 222 -5.58 5.53 13.72
N GLU A 223 -5.64 4.91 12.54
CA GLU A 223 -5.01 5.44 11.34
C GLU A 223 -5.94 6.40 10.60
N HIS A 224 -5.39 7.51 10.10
CA HIS A 224 -6.09 8.53 9.35
C HIS A 224 -5.41 8.74 8.00
N PRO A 225 -6.10 8.52 6.85
CA PRO A 225 -5.52 8.75 5.54
C PRO A 225 -5.27 10.25 5.32
N LEU A 226 -4.12 10.58 4.71
CA LEU A 226 -3.68 11.96 4.49
C LEU A 226 -3.46 12.29 3.01
N TYR A 227 -2.84 11.36 2.25
CA TYR A 227 -2.57 11.52 0.83
C TYR A 227 -2.77 10.21 0.07
N ILE A 228 -3.27 10.33 -1.15
CA ILE A 228 -3.31 9.26 -2.15
C ILE A 228 -2.38 9.69 -3.30
N MET A 229 -1.43 8.82 -3.67
CA MET A 229 -0.44 9.08 -4.73
C MET A 229 -0.43 7.92 -5.72
N PRO A 230 -1.20 8.00 -6.83
CA PRO A 230 -1.05 7.06 -7.94
C PRO A 230 0.33 7.24 -8.60
N VAL A 231 0.95 6.15 -8.99
CA VAL A 231 2.24 6.14 -9.69
C VAL A 231 2.15 5.22 -10.91
N GLY A 232 2.72 5.66 -12.03
CA GLY A 232 2.76 4.88 -13.27
C GLY A 232 3.83 5.36 -14.24
N ARG A 233 4.02 4.63 -15.33
CA ARG A 233 4.90 4.98 -16.46
C ARG A 233 4.41 6.23 -17.17
N ILE A 234 5.35 7.05 -17.71
CA ILE A 234 5.07 8.25 -18.51
C ILE A 234 5.63 8.14 -19.91
#